data_b4cc7b8d0370b9059c0d52cdd008031e
#
_entry.id   b4cc7b8d0370b9059c0d52cdd008031e
#
_cell.length_a   1.000
_cell.length_b   1.000
_cell.length_c   1.000
_cell.angle_alpha   90.00
_cell.angle_beta   90.00
_cell.angle_gamma   90.00
#
_symmetry.space_group_name_H-M   'P 1'
#
loop_
_entity.id
_entity.type
_entity.pdbx_description
1 polymer ?
#
loop_
_entity_poly.entity_id
_entity_poly.type
_entity_poly.pdbx_seq_one_letter_code
_entity_poly.pdbx_strand_id
1 'polypeptide(L)'
;MKLGVHSATFVEDWSDDIKPYIQKCLEAGYRSIEVSLLGQDKIKAKEIGLFASEQNIEITCTTGLSVNEDITSSDNEIRLNGEKKLLEAIELTSLMNSSMLSGVV
;
A
#
# COMPACT_ATOMS: atom_id res chain seq x y z
N MET A 1 1.30 7.63 -21.11
CA MET A 1 1.91 6.85 -19.99
C MET A 1 1.73 7.60 -18.70
N LYS A 2 1.28 6.94 -17.65
CA LYS A 2 1.23 7.51 -16.29
C LYS A 2 2.54 7.22 -15.58
N LEU A 3 3.18 8.26 -15.05
CA LEU A 3 4.34 8.13 -14.19
C LEU A 3 3.89 8.15 -12.74
N GLY A 4 4.44 7.26 -11.94
CA GLY A 4 4.17 7.16 -10.52
C GLY A 4 5.44 7.23 -9.68
N VAL A 5 5.26 7.43 -8.39
CA VAL A 5 6.33 7.49 -7.40
C VAL A 5 5.93 6.69 -6.18
N HIS A 6 6.90 6.03 -5.55
CA HIS A 6 6.66 5.29 -4.31
C HIS A 6 6.55 6.26 -3.12
N SER A 7 5.60 6.03 -2.24
CA SER A 7 5.37 6.87 -1.05
C SER A 7 6.58 6.98 -0.14
N ALA A 8 7.46 5.97 -0.12
CA ALA A 8 8.73 6.00 0.64
C ALA A 8 9.63 7.18 0.28
N THR A 9 9.45 7.79 -0.90
CA THR A 9 10.17 8.99 -1.29
C THR A 9 9.87 10.17 -0.37
N PHE A 10 8.70 10.19 0.25
CA PHE A 10 8.22 11.32 1.05
C PHE A 10 8.08 11.01 2.54
N VAL A 11 7.65 9.79 2.90
CA VAL A 11 7.36 9.45 4.29
C VAL A 11 8.62 9.12 5.07
N GLU A 12 8.64 9.50 6.34
CA GLU A 12 9.70 9.13 7.29
C GLU A 12 9.35 7.83 8.03
N ASP A 13 8.06 7.56 8.22
CA ASP A 13 7.53 6.38 8.89
C ASP A 13 6.34 5.81 8.11
N TRP A 14 6.19 4.48 8.10
CA TRP A 14 5.10 3.83 7.37
C TRP A 14 3.71 4.16 7.91
N SER A 15 3.61 4.68 9.12
CA SER A 15 2.35 5.13 9.73
C SER A 15 1.98 6.57 9.37
N ASP A 16 2.85 7.29 8.65
CA ASP A 16 2.58 8.68 8.24
C ASP A 16 1.33 8.78 7.38
N ASP A 17 0.61 9.90 7.51
CA ASP A 17 -0.53 10.20 6.65
C ASP A 17 -0.06 10.45 5.21
N ILE A 18 -0.59 9.67 4.27
CA ILE A 18 -0.20 9.73 2.85
C ILE A 18 -0.90 10.89 2.11
N LYS A 19 -2.02 11.39 2.61
CA LYS A 19 -2.82 12.41 1.90
C LYS A 19 -2.03 13.67 1.51
N PRO A 20 -1.20 14.27 2.38
CA PRO A 20 -0.38 15.42 1.98
C PRO A 20 0.60 15.10 0.84
N TYR A 21 1.09 13.86 0.79
CA TYR A 21 2.05 13.42 -0.23
C TYR A 21 1.40 13.15 -1.58
N ILE A 22 0.12 12.79 -1.60
CA ILE A 22 -0.67 12.70 -2.84
C ILE A 22 -0.70 14.05 -3.53
N GLN A 23 -0.92 15.12 -2.78
CA GLN A 23 -0.91 16.48 -3.31
C GLN A 23 0.47 16.84 -3.88
N LYS A 24 1.54 16.51 -3.17
CA LYS A 24 2.92 16.73 -3.65
C LYS A 24 3.21 15.95 -4.94
N CYS A 25 2.72 14.72 -5.05
CA CYS A 25 2.86 13.93 -6.28
C CYS A 25 2.23 14.64 -7.49
N LEU A 26 1.02 15.13 -7.33
CA LEU A 26 0.32 15.86 -8.38
C LEU A 26 1.05 17.13 -8.78
N GLU A 27 1.53 17.90 -7.82
CA GLU A 27 2.30 19.15 -8.07
C GLU A 27 3.60 18.84 -8.82
N ALA A 28 4.23 17.69 -8.54
CA ALA A 28 5.43 17.26 -9.25
C ALA A 28 5.16 16.65 -10.64
N GLY A 29 3.90 16.53 -11.04
CA GLY A 29 3.51 16.01 -12.35
C GLY A 29 3.25 14.51 -12.40
N TYR A 30 3.29 13.79 -11.27
CA TYR A 30 2.94 12.38 -11.22
C TYR A 30 1.41 12.20 -11.25
N ARG A 31 0.99 11.06 -11.79
CA ARG A 31 -0.44 10.67 -11.87
C ARG A 31 -0.74 9.36 -11.15
N SER A 32 0.27 8.76 -10.54
CA SER A 32 0.16 7.54 -9.74
C SER A 32 1.07 7.61 -8.53
N ILE A 33 0.62 7.03 -7.44
CA ILE A 33 1.44 6.84 -6.24
C ILE A 33 1.38 5.37 -5.82
N GLU A 34 2.54 4.78 -5.54
CA GLU A 34 2.62 3.46 -4.95
C GLU A 34 2.68 3.59 -3.43
N VAL A 35 1.70 3.02 -2.76
CA VAL A 35 1.54 3.12 -1.30
C VAL A 35 1.94 1.83 -0.64
N SER A 36 2.85 1.90 0.34
CA SER A 36 3.15 0.76 1.20
C SER A 36 1.97 0.50 2.13
N LEU A 37 1.56 -0.76 2.22
CA LEU A 37 0.51 -1.19 3.16
C LEU A 37 1.03 -1.38 4.59
N LEU A 38 2.34 -1.31 4.80
CA LEU A 38 2.91 -1.31 6.13
C LEU A 38 2.42 -0.07 6.89
N GLY A 39 1.99 -0.26 8.13
CA GLY A 39 1.44 0.83 8.95
C GLY A 39 0.05 1.32 8.56
N GLN A 40 -0.60 0.70 7.58
CA GLN A 40 -1.98 1.03 7.19
C GLN A 40 -3.01 0.18 7.93
N ASP A 41 -4.20 0.73 8.10
CA ASP A 41 -5.37 0.03 8.58
C ASP A 41 -6.57 0.28 7.65
N LYS A 42 -7.70 -0.37 7.92
CA LYS A 42 -8.90 -0.26 7.08
C LYS A 42 -9.47 1.14 6.99
N ILE A 43 -9.42 1.88 8.08
CA ILE A 43 -9.93 3.27 8.14
C ILE A 43 -9.06 4.18 7.30
N LYS A 44 -7.75 4.12 7.50
CA LYS A 44 -6.78 4.88 6.71
C LYS A 44 -6.85 4.53 5.22
N ALA A 45 -6.96 3.24 4.90
CA ALA A 45 -7.05 2.78 3.52
C ALA A 45 -8.26 3.38 2.80
N LYS A 46 -9.43 3.39 3.42
CA LYS A 46 -10.63 4.03 2.86
C LYS A 46 -10.45 5.52 2.64
N GLU A 47 -9.90 6.21 3.63
CA GLU A 47 -9.65 7.66 3.56
C GLU A 47 -8.70 8.01 2.42
N ILE A 48 -7.60 7.27 2.30
CA ILE A 48 -6.62 7.43 1.23
C ILE A 48 -7.27 7.18 -0.14
N GLY A 49 -8.04 6.12 -0.27
CA GLY A 49 -8.73 5.77 -1.51
C GLY A 49 -9.70 6.86 -1.97
N LEU A 50 -10.51 7.39 -1.06
CA LEU A 50 -11.42 8.48 -1.35
C LEU A 50 -10.67 9.76 -1.75
N PHE A 51 -9.66 10.13 -0.99
CA PHE A 51 -8.89 11.32 -1.26
C PHE A 51 -8.19 11.24 -2.63
N ALA A 52 -7.57 10.10 -2.96
CA ALA A 52 -6.94 9.87 -4.24
C ALA A 52 -7.92 9.95 -5.40
N SER A 53 -9.12 9.38 -5.24
CA SER A 53 -10.19 9.45 -6.24
C SER A 53 -10.63 10.89 -6.48
N GLU A 54 -10.80 11.68 -5.44
CA GLU A 54 -11.15 13.10 -5.52
C GLU A 54 -10.08 13.91 -6.24
N GLN A 55 -8.81 13.58 -6.03
CA GLN A 55 -7.66 14.23 -6.66
C GLN A 55 -7.34 13.66 -8.05
N ASN A 56 -8.05 12.62 -8.48
CA ASN A 56 -7.83 11.94 -9.76
C ASN A 56 -6.40 11.41 -9.93
N ILE A 57 -5.86 10.82 -8.86
CA ILE A 57 -4.57 10.11 -8.85
C ILE A 57 -4.81 8.61 -8.69
N GLU A 58 -4.06 7.79 -9.42
CA GLU A 58 -4.13 6.34 -9.32
C GLU A 58 -3.26 5.85 -8.18
N ILE A 59 -3.77 4.89 -7.39
CA ILE A 59 -3.00 4.21 -6.34
C ILE A 59 -2.65 2.80 -6.82
N THR A 60 -1.39 2.44 -6.64
CA THR A 60 -0.93 1.05 -6.60
C THR A 60 -0.43 0.76 -5.20
N CYS A 61 -0.52 -0.50 -4.78
CA CYS A 61 -0.14 -0.90 -3.43
C CYS A 61 1.04 -1.85 -3.43
N THR A 62 1.82 -1.81 -2.36
CA THR A 62 2.92 -2.75 -2.14
C THR A 62 2.95 -3.20 -0.69
N THR A 63 3.41 -4.42 -0.47
CA THR A 63 3.61 -4.97 0.87
C THR A 63 4.84 -5.85 0.92
N GLY A 64 5.26 -6.24 2.12
CA GLY A 64 6.32 -7.20 2.34
C GLY A 64 5.92 -8.15 3.47
N LEU A 65 6.52 -9.33 3.48
CA LEU A 65 6.34 -10.31 4.54
C LEU A 65 7.58 -10.36 5.42
N SER A 66 7.38 -10.47 6.72
CA SER A 66 8.47 -10.68 7.69
C SER A 66 8.86 -12.16 7.76
N VAL A 67 9.95 -12.44 8.49
CA VAL A 67 10.39 -13.82 8.73
C VAL A 67 9.34 -14.69 9.42
N ASN A 68 8.44 -14.08 10.18
CA ASN A 68 7.35 -14.79 10.86
C ASN A 68 6.08 -14.92 10.00
N GLU A 69 6.13 -14.45 8.76
CA GLU A 69 5.05 -14.46 7.77
C GLU A 69 5.50 -15.13 6.47
N ASP A 70 6.55 -15.95 6.53
CA ASP A 70 7.14 -16.60 5.36
C ASP A 70 6.23 -17.72 4.84
N ILE A 71 5.61 -17.51 3.70
CA ILE A 71 4.72 -18.49 3.05
C ILE A 71 5.46 -19.71 2.51
N THR A 72 6.78 -19.69 2.49
CA THR A 72 7.62 -20.82 2.07
C THR A 72 8.16 -21.64 3.25
N SER A 73 7.88 -21.22 4.48
CA SER A 73 8.36 -21.88 5.69
C SER A 73 7.82 -23.31 5.82
N SER A 74 8.64 -24.20 6.36
CA SER A 74 8.20 -25.55 6.76
C SER A 74 7.31 -25.54 8.01
N ASP A 75 7.33 -24.45 8.77
CA ASP A 75 6.46 -24.25 9.94
C ASP A 75 5.07 -23.81 9.50
N ASN A 76 4.05 -24.61 9.85
CA ASN A 76 2.65 -24.34 9.49
C ASN A 76 2.14 -23.01 10.03
N GLU A 77 2.51 -22.64 11.26
CA GLU A 77 2.07 -21.41 11.90
C GLU A 77 2.61 -20.19 11.15
N ILE A 78 3.88 -20.22 10.78
CA ILE A 78 4.53 -19.14 10.01
C ILE A 78 3.86 -18.99 8.63
N ARG A 79 3.62 -20.11 7.92
CA ARG A 79 2.91 -20.07 6.63
C ARG A 79 1.52 -19.46 6.74
N LEU A 80 0.75 -19.88 7.75
CA LEU A 80 -0.60 -19.37 7.99
C LEU A 80 -0.60 -17.89 8.32
N ASN A 81 0.39 -17.41 9.08
CA ASN A 81 0.59 -15.98 9.33
C ASN A 81 0.80 -15.21 8.02
N GLY A 82 1.63 -15.74 7.12
CA GLY A 82 1.89 -15.15 5.82
C GLY A 82 0.64 -15.09 4.93
N GLU A 83 -0.10 -16.17 4.86
CA GLU A 83 -1.37 -16.22 4.11
C GLU A 83 -2.37 -15.18 4.63
N LYS A 84 -2.52 -15.10 5.94
CA LYS A 84 -3.39 -14.11 6.59
C LYS A 84 -2.96 -12.70 6.25
N LYS A 85 -1.66 -12.42 6.29
CA LYS A 85 -1.10 -11.12 5.96
C LYS A 85 -1.38 -10.72 4.52
N LEU A 86 -1.23 -11.65 3.58
CA LEU A 86 -1.53 -11.40 2.17
C LEU A 86 -3.02 -11.15 1.94
N LEU A 87 -3.90 -11.88 2.61
CA LEU A 87 -5.36 -11.63 2.52
C LEU A 87 -5.74 -10.26 3.06
N GLU A 88 -5.15 -9.84 4.18
CA GLU A 88 -5.31 -8.48 4.71
C GLU A 88 -4.81 -7.42 3.73
N ALA A 89 -3.66 -7.67 3.09
CA ALA A 89 -3.10 -6.76 2.09
C ALA A 89 -4.02 -6.60 0.87
N ILE A 90 -4.63 -7.69 0.40
CA ILE A 90 -5.61 -7.66 -0.69
C ILE A 90 -6.82 -6.82 -0.29
N GLU A 91 -7.32 -6.98 0.92
CA GLU A 91 -8.45 -6.19 1.42
C GLU A 91 -8.12 -4.70 1.50
N LEU A 92 -6.96 -4.34 2.06
CA LEU A 92 -6.52 -2.95 2.13
C LEU A 92 -6.34 -2.32 0.74
N THR A 93 -5.79 -3.09 -0.21
CA THR A 93 -5.65 -2.67 -1.60
C THR A 93 -7.02 -2.33 -2.22
N SER A 94 -8.01 -3.19 -2.01
CA SER A 94 -9.37 -2.94 -2.46
C SER A 94 -9.99 -1.70 -1.83
N LEU A 95 -9.78 -1.50 -0.53
CA LEU A 95 -10.28 -0.34 0.19
C LEU A 95 -9.65 0.98 -0.30
N MET A 96 -8.44 0.92 -0.82
CA MET A 96 -7.77 2.07 -1.47
C MET A 96 -8.23 2.30 -2.92
N ASN A 97 -9.21 1.55 -3.41
CA ASN A 97 -9.66 1.56 -4.81
C ASN A 97 -8.53 1.24 -5.80
N SER A 98 -7.59 0.42 -5.37
CA SER A 98 -6.50 -0.06 -6.22
C SER A 98 -6.78 -1.47 -6.74
N SER A 99 -6.37 -1.73 -7.96
CA SER A 99 -6.43 -3.07 -8.57
C SER A 99 -5.05 -3.74 -8.63
N MET A 100 -4.03 -3.10 -8.09
CA MET A 100 -2.66 -3.62 -8.17
C MET A 100 -2.00 -3.70 -6.79
N LEU A 101 -1.54 -4.89 -6.46
CA LEU A 101 -0.74 -5.17 -5.28
C LEU A 101 0.55 -5.88 -5.71
N SER A 102 1.66 -5.34 -5.31
CA SER A 102 2.98 -5.94 -5.54
C SER A 102 3.74 -6.06 -4.21
N GLY A 103 4.94 -6.58 -4.26
CA GLY A 103 5.78 -6.59 -3.07
C GLY A 103 6.79 -7.73 -3.02
N VAL A 104 7.44 -7.83 -1.87
CA VAL A 104 8.45 -8.85 -1.57
C VAL A 104 7.82 -9.92 -0.68
N VAL A 105 7.74 -11.09 -1.21
CA VAL A 105 7.18 -12.27 -0.52
C VAL A 105 8.21 -13.38 -0.41
#